data_d1a6230fdcbc5a718d71035d2abab5dd
#
_entry.id   d1a6230fdcbc5a718d71035d2abab5dd
#
_cell.length_a   1.000
_cell.length_b   1.000
_cell.length_c   1.000
_cell.angle_alpha   90.00
_cell.angle_beta   90.00
_cell.angle_gamma   90.00
#
_symmetry.space_group_name_H-M   'P 1'
#
loop_
_entity.id
_entity.type
_entity.pdbx_description
1 polymer ?
#
loop_
_entity_poly.entity_id
_entity_poly.type
_entity_poly.pdbx_seq_one_letter_code
_entity_poly.pdbx_strand_id
1 'polypeptide(L)'
;MNKTHQSKEIKKLWQIKATSSSCIIELRAIKKQSGQDAEIITKLFRGKDFNSVHELRLAFEQEALSLNAEGFNIYVVMNPINDSFDGRSAKDEDIANRTLLLIDIDRHDTKNPANDIELEAAKSLADKVASYLKDGGWKDPIKVMSGNGYHLYYILDQVANTTDIRDAIKDFLKDLAATFDNNVVKIDTNVFNASRITKVVGTIAYKGEDSTDRPYRMARCV
;
A
#
# COMPACT_ATOMS: atom_id res chain seq x y z
N MET A 1 -3.09 13.97 16.45
CA MET A 1 -2.23 12.76 16.46
C MET A 1 -0.77 13.19 16.57
N ASN A 2 0.07 12.45 17.32
CA ASN A 2 1.47 12.86 17.58
C ASN A 2 2.34 12.57 16.33
N LYS A 3 2.96 13.62 15.74
CA LYS A 3 3.87 13.53 14.58
C LYS A 3 5.02 12.52 14.79
N THR A 4 5.52 12.39 16.02
CA THR A 4 6.58 11.43 16.37
C THR A 4 6.12 9.98 16.17
N HIS A 5 4.86 9.67 16.45
CA HIS A 5 4.31 8.32 16.26
C HIS A 5 4.11 8.02 14.76
N GLN A 6 3.63 8.99 13.99
CA GLN A 6 3.50 8.87 12.54
C GLN A 6 4.87 8.62 11.87
N SER A 7 5.89 9.40 12.23
CA SER A 7 7.27 9.24 11.75
C SER A 7 7.82 7.84 12.06
N LYS A 8 7.59 7.33 13.29
CA LYS A 8 8.02 5.97 13.68
C LYS A 8 7.37 4.90 12.80
N GLU A 9 6.09 5.04 12.44
CA GLU A 9 5.41 4.09 11.56
C GLU A 9 5.92 4.22 10.13
N ILE A 10 6.10 5.43 9.57
CA ILE A 10 6.64 5.60 8.21
C ILE A 10 8.00 4.92 8.05
N LYS A 11 8.85 4.95 9.08
CA LYS A 11 10.16 4.26 9.04
C LYS A 11 10.05 2.76 8.81
N LYS A 12 8.95 2.13 9.18
CA LYS A 12 8.69 0.71 8.89
C LYS A 12 8.45 0.43 7.41
N LEU A 13 8.02 1.45 6.62
CA LEU A 13 7.88 1.32 5.17
C LEU A 13 9.17 0.80 4.52
N TRP A 14 10.33 1.21 5.05
CA TRP A 14 11.62 0.84 4.50
C TRP A 14 12.01 -0.63 4.73
N GLN A 15 11.28 -1.33 5.59
CA GLN A 15 11.39 -2.79 5.75
C GLN A 15 10.63 -3.51 4.62
N ILE A 16 9.54 -2.91 4.13
CA ILE A 16 8.73 -3.43 3.03
C ILE A 16 9.38 -3.07 1.70
N LYS A 17 9.94 -1.86 1.61
CA LYS A 17 10.49 -1.30 0.38
C LYS A 17 12.01 -1.20 0.46
N ALA A 18 12.71 -2.13 -0.20
CA ALA A 18 14.16 -2.04 -0.35
C ALA A 18 14.51 -0.82 -1.20
N THR A 19 15.47 0.00 -0.73
CA THR A 19 15.93 1.20 -1.43
C THR A 19 17.44 1.15 -1.60
N SER A 20 17.90 1.48 -2.81
CA SER A 20 19.31 1.69 -3.15
C SER A 20 19.58 3.17 -3.40
N SER A 21 20.85 3.54 -3.57
CA SER A 21 21.24 4.92 -3.92
C SER A 21 20.75 5.36 -5.30
N SER A 22 20.43 4.44 -6.20
CA SER A 22 19.88 4.73 -7.54
C SER A 22 18.34 4.68 -7.57
N CYS A 23 17.66 4.33 -6.48
CA CYS A 23 16.23 4.11 -6.47
C CYS A 23 15.41 5.36 -6.84
N ILE A 24 14.24 5.11 -7.43
CA ILE A 24 13.19 6.11 -7.59
C ILE A 24 12.01 5.69 -6.72
N ILE A 25 11.56 6.60 -5.87
CA ILE A 25 10.37 6.39 -5.04
C ILE A 25 9.29 7.36 -5.49
N GLU A 26 8.16 6.84 -5.94
CA GLU A 26 6.99 7.63 -6.30
C GLU A 26 6.03 7.70 -5.12
N LEU A 27 5.79 8.91 -4.62
CA LEU A 27 4.69 9.25 -3.71
C LEU A 27 3.51 9.73 -4.55
N ARG A 28 2.33 9.19 -4.26
CA ARG A 28 1.07 9.66 -4.82
C ARG A 28 0.13 10.07 -3.70
N ALA A 29 -0.23 11.36 -3.68
CA ALA A 29 -1.21 11.90 -2.75
C ALA A 29 -2.54 12.09 -3.47
N ILE A 30 -3.62 11.55 -2.90
CA ILE A 30 -4.96 11.58 -3.51
C ILE A 30 -5.96 12.12 -2.50
N LYS A 31 -6.66 13.19 -2.87
CA LYS A 31 -7.74 13.78 -2.09
C LYS A 31 -9.03 13.76 -2.90
N LYS A 32 -10.01 13.00 -2.42
CA LYS A 32 -11.36 12.97 -3.02
C LYS A 32 -12.22 14.00 -2.33
N GLN A 33 -12.88 14.82 -3.13
CA GLN A 33 -13.90 15.76 -2.67
C GLN A 33 -15.26 15.34 -3.23
N SER A 34 -16.32 15.51 -2.44
CA SER A 34 -17.67 15.16 -2.90
C SER A 34 -18.06 16.00 -4.10
N GLY A 35 -18.50 15.35 -5.19
CA GLY A 35 -18.96 16.03 -6.41
C GLY A 35 -17.86 16.62 -7.30
N GLN A 36 -16.59 16.35 -7.02
CA GLN A 36 -15.45 16.82 -7.82
C GLN A 36 -14.52 15.66 -8.22
N ASP A 37 -13.72 15.88 -9.25
CA ASP A 37 -12.62 14.99 -9.60
C ASP A 37 -11.61 14.92 -8.46
N ALA A 38 -10.94 13.77 -8.31
CA ALA A 38 -9.93 13.63 -7.28
C ALA A 38 -8.73 14.51 -7.59
N GLU A 39 -8.28 15.30 -6.60
CA GLU A 39 -7.01 16.00 -6.66
C GLU A 39 -5.88 14.99 -6.47
N ILE A 40 -4.92 14.95 -7.42
CA ILE A 40 -3.81 14.00 -7.42
C ILE A 40 -2.49 14.76 -7.52
N ILE A 41 -1.62 14.56 -6.54
CA ILE A 41 -0.25 15.05 -6.54
C ILE A 41 0.68 13.85 -6.64
N THR A 42 1.60 13.90 -7.62
CA THR A 42 2.65 12.88 -7.78
C THR A 42 4.01 13.53 -7.58
N LYS A 43 4.83 12.95 -6.69
CA LYS A 43 6.21 13.38 -6.44
C LYS A 43 7.17 12.22 -6.56
N LEU A 44 8.28 12.47 -7.23
CA LEU A 44 9.37 11.50 -7.43
C LEU A 44 10.56 11.89 -6.56
N PHE A 45 11.01 10.97 -5.74
CA PHE A 45 12.24 11.07 -4.96
C PHE A 45 13.28 10.18 -5.62
N ARG A 46 14.22 10.80 -6.33
CA ARG A 46 15.29 10.10 -7.07
C ARG A 46 16.53 10.04 -6.19
N GLY A 47 17.07 8.86 -5.97
CA GLY A 47 18.26 8.68 -5.11
C GLY A 47 19.43 9.57 -5.48
N LYS A 48 19.62 9.80 -6.78
CA LYS A 48 20.69 10.68 -7.30
C LYS A 48 20.58 12.15 -6.89
N ASP A 49 19.40 12.61 -6.46
CA ASP A 49 19.15 14.00 -6.06
C ASP A 49 19.45 14.23 -4.56
N PHE A 50 19.90 13.20 -3.84
CA PHE A 50 20.20 13.23 -2.42
C PHE A 50 21.61 12.71 -2.13
N ASN A 51 22.26 13.24 -1.09
CA ASN A 51 23.60 12.77 -0.70
C ASN A 51 23.58 11.38 -0.05
N SER A 52 22.41 10.93 0.42
CA SER A 52 22.26 9.61 1.02
C SER A 52 20.81 9.10 0.93
N VAL A 53 20.64 7.78 1.03
CA VAL A 53 19.32 7.15 1.17
C VAL A 53 18.58 7.65 2.41
N HIS A 54 19.31 8.04 3.46
CA HIS A 54 18.72 8.60 4.68
C HIS A 54 18.05 9.95 4.40
N GLU A 55 18.73 10.86 3.68
CA GLU A 55 18.15 12.16 3.29
C GLU A 55 16.91 11.99 2.39
N LEU A 56 16.99 11.08 1.41
CA LEU A 56 15.83 10.74 0.57
C LEU A 56 14.65 10.28 1.42
N ARG A 57 14.87 9.38 2.38
CA ARG A 57 13.82 8.88 3.27
C ARG A 57 13.22 9.99 4.13
N LEU A 58 14.03 10.90 4.66
CA LEU A 58 13.55 12.06 5.42
C LEU A 58 12.72 13.00 4.56
N ALA A 59 13.16 13.30 3.34
CA ALA A 59 12.40 14.15 2.42
C ALA A 59 11.04 13.53 2.06
N PHE A 60 11.00 12.21 1.77
CA PHE A 60 9.76 11.48 1.54
C PHE A 60 8.84 11.55 2.77
N GLU A 61 9.37 11.31 3.97
CA GLU A 61 8.60 11.34 5.22
C GLU A 61 7.98 12.72 5.47
N GLN A 62 8.76 13.78 5.32
CA GLN A 62 8.30 15.16 5.51
C GLN A 62 7.16 15.50 4.55
N GLU A 63 7.32 15.16 3.26
CA GLU A 63 6.31 15.39 2.25
C GLU A 63 5.03 14.58 2.50
N ALA A 64 5.18 13.28 2.83
CA ALA A 64 4.06 12.41 3.15
C ALA A 64 3.24 12.95 4.33
N LEU A 65 3.91 13.41 5.40
CA LEU A 65 3.25 13.99 6.58
C LEU A 65 2.61 15.34 6.29
N SER A 66 3.25 16.19 5.49
CA SER A 66 2.70 17.50 5.09
C SER A 66 1.40 17.33 4.32
N LEU A 67 1.42 16.57 3.22
CA LEU A 67 0.23 16.32 2.40
C LEU A 67 -0.85 15.55 3.17
N ASN A 68 -0.47 14.63 4.06
CA ASN A 68 -1.46 13.93 4.87
C ASN A 68 -2.16 14.88 5.87
N ALA A 69 -1.44 15.86 6.43
CA ALA A 69 -2.04 16.89 7.31
C ALA A 69 -3.03 17.80 6.56
N GLU A 70 -2.88 17.94 5.23
CA GLU A 70 -3.79 18.66 4.35
C GLU A 70 -5.02 17.81 3.91
N GLY A 71 -5.13 16.56 4.39
CA GLY A 71 -6.24 15.65 4.10
C GLY A 71 -6.03 14.75 2.89
N PHE A 72 -4.81 14.67 2.33
CA PHE A 72 -4.52 13.71 1.26
C PHE A 72 -4.29 12.31 1.80
N ASN A 73 -4.81 11.32 1.11
CA ASN A 73 -4.39 9.94 1.26
C ASN A 73 -3.05 9.73 0.59
N ILE A 74 -2.06 9.20 1.31
CA ILE A 74 -0.70 9.04 0.83
C ILE A 74 -0.45 7.59 0.45
N TYR A 75 0.08 7.41 -0.76
CA TYR A 75 0.44 6.12 -1.35
C TYR A 75 1.87 6.15 -1.86
N VAL A 76 2.44 4.98 -2.04
CA VAL A 76 3.76 4.75 -2.65
C VAL A 76 3.63 3.65 -3.69
N VAL A 77 4.34 3.77 -4.82
CA VAL A 77 4.44 2.68 -5.80
C VAL A 77 5.13 1.48 -5.14
N MET A 78 4.50 0.31 -5.23
CA MET A 78 4.89 -0.88 -4.46
C MET A 78 6.25 -1.45 -4.88
N ASN A 79 6.44 -1.66 -6.18
CA ASN A 79 7.64 -2.30 -6.71
C ASN A 79 8.70 -1.29 -7.18
N PRO A 80 9.97 -1.69 -7.34
CA PRO A 80 11.03 -0.80 -7.83
C PRO A 80 10.75 -0.27 -9.23
N ILE A 81 10.87 1.06 -9.38
CA ILE A 81 10.80 1.75 -10.66
C ILE A 81 12.18 1.66 -11.33
N ASN A 82 12.23 1.51 -12.66
CA ASN A 82 13.48 1.51 -13.42
C ASN A 82 14.29 2.79 -13.15
N ASP A 83 15.57 2.66 -12.89
CA ASP A 83 16.46 3.78 -12.55
C ASP A 83 16.56 4.83 -13.69
N SER A 84 16.29 4.42 -14.93
CA SER A 84 16.25 5.28 -16.12
C SER A 84 14.91 6.01 -16.31
N PHE A 85 13.91 5.77 -15.46
CA PHE A 85 12.61 6.40 -15.59
C PHE A 85 12.70 7.91 -15.44
N ASP A 86 12.20 8.66 -16.43
CA ASP A 86 12.20 10.13 -16.48
C ASP A 86 10.79 10.75 -16.55
N GLY A 87 9.75 9.91 -16.58
CA GLY A 87 8.36 10.31 -16.61
C GLY A 87 7.87 10.97 -15.32
N ARG A 88 6.58 11.32 -15.30
CA ARG A 88 5.92 11.97 -14.15
C ARG A 88 5.26 11.00 -13.19
N SER A 89 4.83 9.85 -13.70
CA SER A 89 4.13 8.80 -12.93
C SER A 89 4.39 7.45 -13.59
N ALA A 90 4.90 6.50 -12.80
CA ALA A 90 5.27 5.18 -13.28
C ALA A 90 4.04 4.33 -13.64
N LYS A 91 4.14 3.62 -14.75
CA LYS A 91 3.20 2.61 -15.23
C LYS A 91 3.81 1.22 -15.07
N ASP A 92 3.08 0.19 -15.46
CA ASP A 92 3.53 -1.20 -15.32
C ASP A 92 4.83 -1.49 -16.09
N GLU A 93 5.01 -0.91 -17.27
CA GLU A 93 6.23 -1.02 -18.08
C GLU A 93 7.47 -0.34 -17.47
N ASP A 94 7.25 0.61 -16.55
CA ASP A 94 8.33 1.34 -15.87
C ASP A 94 8.86 0.60 -14.63
N ILE A 95 8.26 -0.53 -14.26
CA ILE A 95 8.66 -1.32 -13.11
C ILE A 95 9.76 -2.31 -13.49
N ALA A 96 10.89 -2.24 -12.78
CA ALA A 96 12.08 -3.03 -13.07
C ALA A 96 11.85 -4.54 -12.81
N ASN A 97 11.27 -4.86 -11.67
CA ASN A 97 10.92 -6.22 -11.24
C ASN A 97 9.86 -6.18 -10.14
N ARG A 98 9.33 -7.34 -9.78
CA ARG A 98 8.38 -7.48 -8.68
C ARG A 98 9.11 -8.01 -7.44
N THR A 99 9.17 -7.20 -6.41
CA THR A 99 9.76 -7.54 -5.11
C THR A 99 8.70 -7.81 -4.04
N LEU A 100 7.45 -7.44 -4.32
CA LEU A 100 6.34 -7.61 -3.41
C LEU A 100 5.11 -8.17 -4.12
N LEU A 101 4.42 -9.07 -3.45
CA LEU A 101 3.03 -9.46 -3.74
C LEU A 101 2.15 -8.83 -2.67
N LEU A 102 1.07 -8.19 -3.08
CA LEU A 102 0.05 -7.61 -2.21
C LEU A 102 -1.22 -8.48 -2.23
N ILE A 103 -1.71 -8.82 -1.04
CA ILE A 103 -3.08 -9.26 -0.84
C ILE A 103 -3.78 -8.14 -0.07
N ASP A 104 -4.72 -7.47 -0.71
CA ASP A 104 -5.48 -6.36 -0.13
C ASP A 104 -6.88 -6.86 0.27
N ILE A 105 -7.19 -6.74 1.55
CA ILE A 105 -8.43 -7.21 2.16
C ILE A 105 -9.22 -5.99 2.64
N ASP A 106 -10.36 -5.75 2.00
CA ASP A 106 -11.25 -4.64 2.34
C ASP A 106 -12.69 -5.12 2.49
N ARG A 107 -13.57 -4.31 3.00
CA ARG A 107 -15.01 -4.57 3.07
C ARG A 107 -15.67 -4.32 1.72
N HIS A 108 -16.88 -4.82 1.53
CA HIS A 108 -17.65 -4.60 0.29
C HIS A 108 -18.06 -3.13 0.11
N ASP A 109 -18.58 -2.48 1.15
CA ASP A 109 -18.87 -1.03 1.10
C ASP A 109 -17.64 -0.23 1.49
N THR A 110 -17.04 0.43 0.50
CA THR A 110 -15.83 1.23 0.68
C THR A 110 -16.09 2.73 0.63
N LYS A 111 -17.34 3.22 0.74
CA LYS A 111 -17.65 4.65 0.67
C LYS A 111 -17.22 5.41 1.93
N ASN A 112 -17.47 4.84 3.10
CA ASN A 112 -17.16 5.44 4.40
C ASN A 112 -15.94 4.78 5.07
N PRO A 113 -15.40 5.30 6.17
CA PRO A 113 -14.41 4.58 6.97
C PRO A 113 -14.95 3.23 7.47
N ALA A 114 -14.09 2.27 7.75
CA ALA A 114 -14.51 1.02 8.37
C ALA A 114 -14.99 1.26 9.81
N ASN A 115 -16.05 0.59 10.25
CA ASN A 115 -16.32 0.45 11.67
C ASN A 115 -15.43 -0.66 12.30
N ASP A 116 -15.49 -0.83 13.61
CA ASP A 116 -14.63 -1.79 14.29
C ASP A 116 -14.99 -3.25 13.95
N ILE A 117 -16.26 -3.56 13.69
CA ILE A 117 -16.71 -4.91 13.29
C ILE A 117 -16.17 -5.27 11.91
N GLU A 118 -16.26 -4.34 10.94
CA GLU A 118 -15.73 -4.53 9.60
C GLU A 118 -14.20 -4.67 9.62
N LEU A 119 -13.52 -3.88 10.45
CA LEU A 119 -12.07 -3.94 10.58
C LEU A 119 -11.59 -5.25 11.22
N GLU A 120 -12.30 -5.75 12.23
CA GLU A 120 -11.99 -7.06 12.86
C GLU A 120 -12.29 -8.21 11.90
N ALA A 121 -13.36 -8.11 11.09
CA ALA A 121 -13.64 -9.09 10.04
C ALA A 121 -12.51 -9.13 8.99
N ALA A 122 -12.00 -7.97 8.57
CA ALA A 122 -10.86 -7.89 7.65
C ALA A 122 -9.58 -8.47 8.26
N LYS A 123 -9.34 -8.23 9.57
CA LYS A 123 -8.23 -8.81 10.31
C LYS A 123 -8.34 -10.34 10.35
N SER A 124 -9.51 -10.85 10.72
CA SER A 124 -9.77 -12.31 10.81
C SER A 124 -9.54 -12.98 9.45
N LEU A 125 -9.98 -12.36 8.34
CA LEU A 125 -9.73 -12.89 6.99
C LEU A 125 -8.24 -12.85 6.66
N ALA A 126 -7.53 -11.76 6.99
CA ALA A 126 -6.09 -11.64 6.78
C ALA A 126 -5.31 -12.73 7.54
N ASP A 127 -5.71 -13.02 8.79
CA ASP A 127 -5.10 -14.06 9.61
C ASP A 127 -5.33 -15.47 9.01
N LYS A 128 -6.54 -15.76 8.51
CA LYS A 128 -6.88 -17.03 7.84
C LYS A 128 -6.08 -17.22 6.53
N VAL A 129 -6.02 -16.18 5.69
CA VAL A 129 -5.24 -16.22 4.44
C VAL A 129 -3.75 -16.42 4.73
N ALA A 130 -3.20 -15.70 5.71
CA ALA A 130 -1.80 -15.85 6.09
C ALA A 130 -1.49 -17.27 6.61
N SER A 131 -2.37 -17.84 7.44
CA SER A 131 -2.23 -19.22 7.92
C SER A 131 -2.29 -20.23 6.78
N TYR A 132 -3.28 -20.12 5.91
CA TYR A 132 -3.43 -21.00 4.75
C TYR A 132 -2.20 -20.99 3.84
N LEU A 133 -1.66 -19.81 3.55
CA LEU A 133 -0.46 -19.69 2.72
C LEU A 133 0.79 -20.23 3.44
N LYS A 134 0.90 -20.03 4.76
CA LYS A 134 1.96 -20.59 5.58
C LYS A 134 1.95 -22.12 5.56
N ASP A 135 0.77 -22.73 5.67
CA ASP A 135 0.60 -24.17 5.57
C ASP A 135 0.96 -24.69 4.17
N GLY A 136 0.80 -23.86 3.13
CA GLY A 136 1.27 -24.07 1.76
C GLY A 136 2.77 -23.79 1.53
N GLY A 137 3.54 -23.49 2.59
CA GLY A 137 5.00 -23.27 2.52
C GLY A 137 5.43 -21.81 2.27
N TRP A 138 4.52 -20.84 2.27
CA TRP A 138 4.86 -19.43 2.16
C TRP A 138 5.46 -18.90 3.47
N LYS A 139 6.37 -17.92 3.36
CA LYS A 139 6.87 -17.17 4.53
C LYS A 139 5.76 -16.33 5.14
N ASP A 140 5.92 -15.94 6.41
CA ASP A 140 4.98 -15.00 7.05
C ASP A 140 5.00 -13.64 6.31
N PRO A 141 3.83 -13.05 6.03
CA PRO A 141 3.76 -11.73 5.40
C PRO A 141 4.04 -10.62 6.39
N ILE A 142 4.45 -9.46 5.87
CA ILE A 142 4.37 -8.21 6.62
C ILE A 142 2.91 -7.75 6.59
N LYS A 143 2.28 -7.72 7.76
CA LYS A 143 0.88 -7.36 7.92
C LYS A 143 0.74 -5.87 8.25
N VAL A 144 -0.14 -5.19 7.51
CA VAL A 144 -0.44 -3.77 7.69
C VAL A 144 -1.95 -3.56 7.83
N MET A 145 -2.37 -2.88 8.87
CA MET A 145 -3.71 -2.29 8.96
C MET A 145 -3.69 -0.99 8.15
N SER A 146 -4.42 -0.94 7.03
CA SER A 146 -4.35 0.15 6.04
C SER A 146 -5.18 1.40 6.42
N GLY A 147 -5.89 1.33 7.55
CA GLY A 147 -6.86 2.33 8.02
C GLY A 147 -8.30 1.86 7.88
N ASN A 148 -8.61 1.07 6.85
CA ASN A 148 -9.96 0.58 6.57
C ASN A 148 -10.04 -0.93 6.31
N GLY A 149 -8.91 -1.61 6.18
CA GLY A 149 -8.77 -3.03 5.92
C GLY A 149 -7.36 -3.49 6.25
N TYR A 150 -6.92 -4.59 5.66
CA TYR A 150 -5.62 -5.18 5.91
C TYR A 150 -4.89 -5.49 4.60
N HIS A 151 -3.58 -5.21 4.59
CA HIS A 151 -2.67 -5.62 3.54
C HIS A 151 -1.74 -6.71 4.07
N LEU A 152 -1.54 -7.76 3.27
CA LEU A 152 -0.49 -8.74 3.48
C LEU A 152 0.56 -8.55 2.37
N TYR A 153 1.78 -8.20 2.75
CA TYR A 153 2.90 -8.06 1.81
C TYR A 153 3.80 -9.28 1.91
N TYR A 154 3.89 -10.03 0.83
CA TYR A 154 4.84 -11.13 0.68
C TYR A 154 6.05 -10.64 -0.10
N ILE A 155 7.24 -10.81 0.48
CA ILE A 155 8.51 -10.46 -0.18
C ILE A 155 8.81 -11.53 -1.21
N LEU A 156 9.02 -11.09 -2.46
CA LEU A 156 9.42 -11.92 -3.59
C LEU A 156 10.91 -11.75 -3.88
N ASP A 157 11.55 -12.81 -4.36
CA ASP A 157 12.96 -12.80 -4.74
C ASP A 157 13.15 -12.24 -6.16
N GLN A 158 12.84 -10.95 -6.36
CA GLN A 158 13.02 -10.20 -7.62
C GLN A 158 12.44 -10.91 -8.85
N VAL A 159 11.13 -11.17 -8.82
CA VAL A 159 10.44 -11.83 -9.93
C VAL A 159 10.33 -10.90 -11.13
N ALA A 160 10.57 -11.41 -12.34
CA ALA A 160 10.47 -10.62 -13.56
C ALA A 160 9.08 -9.97 -13.74
N ASN A 161 9.05 -8.74 -14.27
CA ASN A 161 7.81 -8.04 -14.55
C ASN A 161 7.31 -8.39 -15.97
N THR A 162 6.77 -9.60 -16.12
CA THR A 162 6.21 -10.10 -17.38
C THR A 162 4.69 -10.23 -17.32
N THR A 163 4.08 -10.37 -18.51
CA THR A 163 2.65 -10.63 -18.62
C THR A 163 2.24 -11.93 -17.93
N ASP A 164 3.02 -12.99 -18.09
CA ASP A 164 2.74 -14.29 -17.48
C ASP A 164 2.72 -14.22 -15.96
N ILE A 165 3.69 -13.52 -15.36
CA ILE A 165 3.73 -13.29 -13.90
C ILE A 165 2.55 -12.43 -13.45
N ARG A 166 2.20 -11.38 -14.21
CA ARG A 166 1.02 -10.56 -13.93
C ARG A 166 -0.25 -11.40 -13.90
N ASP A 167 -0.43 -12.25 -14.91
CA ASP A 167 -1.63 -13.07 -15.04
C ASP A 167 -1.67 -14.19 -13.97
N ALA A 168 -0.53 -14.79 -13.64
CA ALA A 168 -0.41 -15.74 -12.53
C ALA A 168 -0.79 -15.09 -11.18
N ILE A 169 -0.33 -13.87 -10.90
CA ILE A 169 -0.72 -13.12 -9.69
C ILE A 169 -2.23 -12.83 -9.69
N LYS A 170 -2.77 -12.42 -10.84
CA LYS A 170 -4.20 -12.15 -10.97
C LYS A 170 -5.05 -13.38 -10.68
N ASP A 171 -4.68 -14.53 -11.22
CA ASP A 171 -5.41 -15.78 -11.02
C ASP A 171 -5.24 -16.28 -9.57
N PHE A 172 -4.04 -16.20 -9.02
CA PHE A 172 -3.81 -16.48 -7.59
C PHE A 172 -4.71 -15.63 -6.66
N LEU A 173 -4.86 -14.33 -6.91
CA LEU A 173 -5.75 -13.47 -6.11
C LEU A 173 -7.22 -13.87 -6.27
N LYS A 174 -7.65 -14.30 -7.48
CA LYS A 174 -9.02 -14.80 -7.69
C LYS A 174 -9.27 -16.11 -6.94
N ASP A 175 -8.31 -17.04 -6.94
CA ASP A 175 -8.44 -18.31 -6.23
C ASP A 175 -8.53 -18.09 -4.71
N LEU A 176 -7.74 -17.15 -4.17
CA LEU A 176 -7.86 -16.75 -2.78
C LEU A 176 -9.23 -16.10 -2.50
N ALA A 177 -9.70 -15.20 -3.35
CA ALA A 177 -11.01 -14.57 -3.21
C ALA A 177 -12.14 -15.61 -3.25
N ALA A 178 -12.10 -16.54 -4.19
CA ALA A 178 -13.09 -17.62 -4.30
C ALA A 178 -13.13 -18.52 -3.05
N THR A 179 -11.99 -18.65 -2.36
CA THR A 179 -11.86 -19.49 -1.16
C THR A 179 -12.27 -18.79 0.13
N PHE A 180 -11.94 -17.48 0.24
CA PHE A 180 -11.98 -16.77 1.52
C PHE A 180 -12.97 -15.63 1.63
N ASP A 181 -13.44 -15.07 0.50
CA ASP A 181 -14.41 -13.97 0.52
C ASP A 181 -15.69 -14.37 1.25
N ASN A 182 -16.28 -13.40 1.93
CA ASN A 182 -17.54 -13.58 2.63
C ASN A 182 -18.44 -12.35 2.44
N ASN A 183 -19.59 -12.32 3.07
CA ASN A 183 -20.57 -11.23 2.93
C ASN A 183 -20.16 -9.89 3.57
N VAL A 184 -19.08 -9.84 4.36
CA VAL A 184 -18.59 -8.60 5.04
C VAL A 184 -17.34 -8.07 4.37
N VAL A 185 -16.37 -8.93 4.08
CA VAL A 185 -15.04 -8.58 3.59
C VAL A 185 -14.61 -9.46 2.41
N LYS A 186 -13.75 -8.92 1.58
CA LYS A 186 -13.25 -9.57 0.37
C LYS A 186 -11.78 -9.25 0.11
N ILE A 187 -11.16 -10.05 -0.74
CA ILE A 187 -9.85 -9.80 -1.33
C ILE A 187 -10.03 -8.97 -2.61
N ASP A 188 -9.30 -7.86 -2.75
CA ASP A 188 -9.29 -7.10 -4.00
C ASP A 188 -8.45 -7.83 -5.06
N THR A 189 -9.13 -8.41 -6.04
CA THR A 189 -8.50 -9.14 -7.15
C THR A 189 -7.89 -8.22 -8.23
N ASN A 190 -7.99 -6.89 -8.07
CA ASN A 190 -7.48 -5.92 -9.05
C ASN A 190 -6.10 -5.35 -8.69
N VAL A 191 -5.46 -5.83 -7.60
CA VAL A 191 -4.16 -5.33 -7.15
C VAL A 191 -2.95 -6.04 -7.77
N PHE A 192 -3.12 -6.71 -8.90
CA PHE A 192 -2.12 -7.54 -9.58
C PHE A 192 -1.11 -6.75 -10.43
N ASN A 193 -1.37 -5.50 -10.75
CA ASN A 193 -0.52 -4.67 -11.61
C ASN A 193 0.81 -4.31 -10.92
N ALA A 194 1.89 -4.21 -11.69
CA ALA A 194 3.25 -4.00 -11.17
C ALA A 194 3.44 -2.63 -10.53
N SER A 195 2.84 -1.59 -11.12
CA SER A 195 2.88 -0.21 -10.63
C SER A 195 1.86 0.09 -9.53
N ARG A 196 1.28 -0.94 -8.91
CA ARG A 196 0.29 -0.76 -7.83
C ARG A 196 0.82 0.20 -6.77
N ILE A 197 0.00 1.20 -6.42
CA ILE A 197 0.25 2.06 -5.28
C ILE A 197 -0.37 1.46 -4.02
N THR A 198 0.34 1.56 -2.90
CA THR A 198 -0.09 1.04 -1.61
C THR A 198 -0.07 2.13 -0.55
N LYS A 199 -0.96 2.02 0.45
CA LYS A 199 -1.09 3.00 1.53
C LYS A 199 0.22 3.14 2.30
N VAL A 200 0.68 4.36 2.50
CA VAL A 200 1.87 4.64 3.34
C VAL A 200 1.49 4.51 4.81
N VAL A 201 2.17 3.59 5.51
CA VAL A 201 2.03 3.44 6.97
C VAL A 201 2.45 4.73 7.68
N GLY A 202 1.84 5.04 8.83
CA GLY A 202 2.05 6.30 9.55
C GLY A 202 1.18 7.46 9.02
N THR A 203 0.38 7.26 7.97
CA THR A 203 -0.52 8.27 7.43
C THR A 203 -1.99 7.92 7.70
N ILE A 204 -2.80 8.94 7.93
CA ILE A 204 -4.24 8.79 8.16
C ILE A 204 -4.92 8.42 6.83
N ALA A 205 -5.87 7.48 6.90
CA ALA A 205 -6.71 7.11 5.78
C ALA A 205 -8.00 7.95 5.81
N TYR A 206 -8.07 8.93 4.94
CA TYR A 206 -9.26 9.78 4.75
C TYR A 206 -10.19 9.14 3.73
N LYS A 207 -11.38 8.71 4.16
CA LYS A 207 -12.36 8.07 3.30
C LYS A 207 -13.77 8.37 3.83
N GLY A 208 -14.61 9.01 3.02
CA GLY A 208 -15.93 9.43 3.49
C GLY A 208 -15.87 10.41 4.68
N GLU A 209 -16.81 10.32 5.59
CA GLU A 209 -16.93 11.21 6.75
C GLU A 209 -16.43 10.53 8.03
N ASP A 210 -15.66 11.28 8.84
CA ASP A 210 -15.21 10.86 10.17
C ASP A 210 -16.37 10.87 11.17
N SER A 211 -16.53 9.80 11.92
CA SER A 211 -17.56 9.69 12.96
C SER A 211 -17.12 8.80 14.11
N THR A 212 -17.86 8.81 15.22
CA THR A 212 -17.56 7.94 16.38
C THR A 212 -17.58 6.47 16.02
N ASP A 213 -18.54 6.06 15.18
CA ASP A 213 -18.67 4.68 14.71
C ASP A 213 -17.66 4.31 13.61
N ARG A 214 -17.28 5.29 12.79
CA ARG A 214 -16.45 5.13 11.60
C ARG A 214 -15.30 6.14 11.57
N PRO A 215 -14.35 6.03 12.53
CA PRO A 215 -13.29 7.03 12.65
C PRO A 215 -12.23 6.87 11.57
N TYR A 216 -11.57 7.98 11.23
CA TYR A 216 -10.34 7.93 10.46
C TYR A 216 -9.23 7.25 11.26
N ARG A 217 -8.53 6.33 10.64
CA ARG A 217 -7.45 5.58 11.28
C ARG A 217 -6.13 5.76 10.54
N MET A 218 -5.06 5.76 11.31
CA MET A 218 -3.70 5.74 10.78
C MET A 218 -3.32 4.32 10.34
N ALA A 219 -2.80 4.20 9.12
CA ALA A 219 -2.21 2.94 8.65
C ALA A 219 -0.96 2.59 9.46
N ARG A 220 -0.81 1.31 9.86
CA ARG A 220 0.29 0.83 10.70
C ARG A 220 0.64 -0.63 10.45
N CYS A 221 1.91 -0.98 10.66
CA CYS A 221 2.31 -2.39 10.74
C CYS A 221 1.78 -3.02 12.05
N VAL A 222 1.35 -4.29 11.98
CA VAL A 222 0.76 -5.04 13.08
C VAL A 222 1.34 -6.44 13.18
#